data_52416e7eb5dc9918445ae020120e124c
#
_entry.id   52416e7eb5dc9918445ae020120e124c
#
_cell.length_a   1.000
_cell.length_b   1.000
_cell.length_c   1.000
_cell.angle_alpha   90.00
_cell.angle_beta   90.00
_cell.angle_gamma   90.00
#
_symmetry.space_group_name_H-M   'P 1'
#
loop_
_entity.id
_entity.type
_entity.pdbx_description
1 polymer ?
#
loop_
_entity_poly.entity_id
_entity_poly.type
_entity_poly.pdbx_seq_one_letter_code
_entity_poly.pdbx_strand_id
1 'polypeptide(L)'
;MLIRYKKNLEKIAMGLLSFMPDEKKDVKKLQQTIKEYETNDNWHLHLWKEEDDVRGAIGVRIEDELHVIIQHVSVNPSHRNTGIGRTMVNEVKRLYQNKYAVSTTDEIEDFYHKCAEVEDTTIDADD
;
A
#
# COMPACT_ATOMS: atom_id res chain seq x y z
N MET A 1 8.83 -3.29 -8.49
CA MET A 1 9.62 -3.73 -7.32
C MET A 1 9.22 -2.93 -6.09
N LEU A 2 8.92 -3.60 -5.01
CA LEU A 2 8.54 -2.95 -3.76
C LEU A 2 9.79 -2.50 -2.99
N ILE A 3 9.86 -1.20 -2.66
CA ILE A 3 10.96 -0.65 -1.88
C ILE A 3 10.42 0.00 -0.62
N ARG A 4 11.27 0.08 0.41
CA ARG A 4 10.88 0.74 1.67
C ARG A 4 10.95 2.26 1.50
N TYR A 5 9.95 2.96 2.07
CA TYR A 5 9.95 4.42 2.09
C TYR A 5 11.20 4.95 2.80
N LYS A 6 11.76 6.03 2.25
CA LYS A 6 12.86 6.79 2.83
C LYS A 6 12.54 8.28 2.76
N LYS A 7 13.12 9.06 3.66
CA LYS A 7 12.87 10.51 3.76
C LYS A 7 13.08 11.26 2.44
N ASN A 8 14.04 10.86 1.66
CA ASN A 8 14.31 11.51 0.36
C ASN A 8 13.21 11.29 -0.67
N LEU A 9 12.24 10.41 -0.38
CA LEU A 9 11.09 10.16 -1.25
C LEU A 9 9.80 10.79 -0.70
N GLU A 10 9.92 11.68 0.29
CA GLU A 10 8.76 12.26 0.99
C GLU A 10 7.76 12.93 0.05
N LYS A 11 8.24 13.76 -0.89
CA LYS A 11 7.36 14.47 -1.82
C LYS A 11 6.58 13.52 -2.71
N ILE A 12 7.25 12.50 -3.20
CA ILE A 12 6.62 11.47 -4.05
C ILE A 12 5.58 10.70 -3.25
N ALA A 13 5.94 10.29 -2.04
CA ALA A 13 5.03 9.53 -1.17
C ALA A 13 3.80 10.36 -0.81
N MET A 14 3.97 11.63 -0.44
CA MET A 14 2.85 12.52 -0.15
C MET A 14 1.93 12.69 -1.35
N GLY A 15 2.51 12.86 -2.53
CA GLY A 15 1.75 12.97 -3.77
C GLY A 15 0.90 11.73 -4.03
N LEU A 16 1.46 10.55 -3.83
CA LEU A 16 0.72 9.30 -4.00
C LEU A 16 -0.39 9.14 -2.96
N LEU A 17 -0.09 9.40 -1.69
CA LEU A 17 -1.09 9.28 -0.63
C LEU A 17 -2.22 10.30 -0.78
N SER A 18 -1.96 11.44 -1.43
CA SER A 18 -2.99 12.45 -1.66
C SER A 18 -4.15 11.97 -2.53
N PHE A 19 -3.97 10.87 -3.26
CA PHE A 19 -5.03 10.26 -4.05
C PHE A 19 -6.00 9.41 -3.21
N MET A 20 -5.66 9.12 -1.96
CA MET A 20 -6.56 8.43 -1.04
C MET A 20 -7.70 9.37 -0.65
N PRO A 21 -8.97 8.89 -0.61
CA PRO A 21 -10.11 9.76 -0.30
C PRO A 21 -9.98 10.55 1.00
N ASP A 22 -9.46 9.95 2.05
CA ASP A 22 -9.34 10.58 3.36
C ASP A 22 -8.21 11.60 3.44
N GLU A 23 -7.21 11.48 2.58
CA GLU A 23 -6.03 12.34 2.59
C GLU A 23 -6.11 13.49 1.59
N LYS A 24 -7.05 13.37 0.67
CA LYS A 24 -7.12 14.15 -0.59
C LYS A 24 -7.07 15.66 -0.45
N LYS A 25 -7.62 16.22 0.63
CA LYS A 25 -7.80 17.68 0.75
C LYS A 25 -7.13 18.28 1.98
N ASP A 26 -6.36 17.51 2.72
CA ASP A 26 -5.79 17.94 3.97
C ASP A 26 -4.28 17.76 4.01
N VAL A 27 -3.57 18.83 3.67
CA VAL A 27 -2.09 18.82 3.67
C VAL A 27 -1.54 18.49 5.06
N LYS A 28 -2.18 19.00 6.11
CA LYS A 28 -1.73 18.73 7.49
C LYS A 28 -1.88 17.23 7.82
N LYS A 29 -2.97 16.64 7.39
CA LYS A 29 -3.19 15.20 7.60
C LYS A 29 -2.16 14.36 6.85
N LEU A 30 -1.84 14.73 5.60
CA LEU A 30 -0.80 14.07 4.82
C LEU A 30 0.56 14.16 5.51
N GLN A 31 0.90 15.33 6.03
CA GLN A 31 2.16 15.53 6.74
C GLN A 31 2.21 14.68 8.02
N GLN A 32 1.11 14.60 8.76
CA GLN A 32 1.01 13.79 9.96
C GLN A 32 1.14 12.29 9.62
N THR A 33 0.49 11.85 8.56
CA THR A 33 0.55 10.47 8.10
C THR A 33 1.97 10.06 7.72
N ILE A 34 2.66 10.90 6.95
CA ILE A 34 4.05 10.65 6.59
C ILE A 34 4.94 10.61 7.82
N LYS A 35 4.73 11.54 8.75
CA LYS A 35 5.51 11.58 9.98
C LYS A 35 5.32 10.31 10.81
N GLU A 36 4.08 9.79 10.88
CA GLU A 36 3.82 8.52 11.54
C GLU A 36 4.65 7.40 10.90
N TYR A 37 4.66 7.32 9.58
CA TYR A 37 5.46 6.30 8.89
C TYR A 37 6.96 6.47 9.12
N GLU A 38 7.41 7.68 9.41
CA GLU A 38 8.83 7.94 9.68
C GLU A 38 9.24 7.64 11.12
N THR A 39 8.33 7.83 12.07
CA THR A 39 8.67 7.79 13.49
C THR A 39 8.08 6.61 14.26
N ASN A 40 7.01 6.01 13.77
CA ASN A 40 6.36 4.88 14.44
C ASN A 40 6.89 3.58 13.85
N ASP A 41 7.60 2.80 14.66
CA ASP A 41 8.22 1.54 14.23
C ASP A 41 7.20 0.50 13.76
N ASN A 42 5.94 0.65 14.15
CA ASN A 42 4.86 -0.26 13.76
C ASN A 42 4.12 0.20 12.50
N TRP A 43 4.51 1.32 11.92
CA TRP A 43 3.94 1.80 10.66
C TRP A 43 4.99 1.68 9.58
N HIS A 44 4.70 0.90 8.53
CA HIS A 44 5.62 0.65 7.43
C HIS A 44 5.03 1.12 6.12
N LEU A 45 5.73 1.99 5.43
CA LEU A 45 5.33 2.47 4.11
C LEU A 45 6.27 1.88 3.07
N HIS A 46 5.67 1.31 2.03
CA HIS A 46 6.41 0.78 0.88
C HIS A 46 5.97 1.49 -0.39
N LEU A 47 6.89 1.60 -1.33
CA LEU A 47 6.63 2.24 -2.62
C LEU A 47 6.88 1.23 -3.73
N TRP A 48 6.09 1.32 -4.80
CA TRP A 48 6.27 0.48 -5.98
C TRP A 48 7.06 1.24 -7.02
N LYS A 49 8.22 0.73 -7.36
CA LYS A 49 9.14 1.36 -8.31
C LYS A 49 9.30 0.49 -9.54
N GLU A 50 9.15 1.08 -10.72
CA GLU A 50 9.44 0.45 -12.01
C GLU A 50 10.30 1.40 -12.83
N GLU A 51 11.41 0.92 -13.34
CA GLU A 51 12.30 1.68 -14.24
C GLU A 51 12.67 3.07 -13.70
N ASP A 52 13.03 3.16 -12.43
CA ASP A 52 13.37 4.41 -11.75
C ASP A 52 12.17 5.35 -11.50
N ASP A 53 10.96 4.88 -11.77
CA ASP A 53 9.75 5.65 -11.57
C ASP A 53 8.91 5.05 -10.42
N VAL A 54 8.57 5.86 -9.43
CA VAL A 54 7.72 5.42 -8.31
C VAL A 54 6.27 5.62 -8.71
N ARG A 55 5.52 4.52 -8.82
CA ARG A 55 4.16 4.52 -9.38
C ARG A 55 3.06 4.23 -8.37
N GLY A 56 3.41 3.74 -7.20
CA GLY A 56 2.42 3.42 -6.19
C GLY A 56 2.98 3.43 -4.79
N ALA A 57 2.08 3.42 -3.81
CA ALA A 57 2.42 3.37 -2.40
C ALA A 57 1.47 2.44 -1.66
N ILE A 58 1.99 1.69 -0.71
CA ILE A 58 1.18 0.84 0.17
C ILE A 58 1.72 0.95 1.59
N GLY A 59 0.83 1.29 2.52
CA GLY A 59 1.19 1.46 3.91
C GLY A 59 0.46 0.49 4.81
N VAL A 60 1.17 -0.03 5.80
CA VAL A 60 0.61 -0.97 6.77
C VAL A 60 0.93 -0.52 8.18
N ARG A 61 0.12 -0.98 9.15
CA ARG A 61 0.45 -0.85 10.56
C ARG A 61 0.38 -2.22 11.22
N ILE A 62 1.24 -2.43 12.20
CA ILE A 62 1.28 -3.66 12.98
C ILE A 62 0.54 -3.42 14.29
N GLU A 63 -0.45 -4.27 14.60
CA GLU A 63 -1.21 -4.19 15.85
C GLU A 63 -1.02 -5.46 16.65
N ASP A 64 -0.87 -5.28 17.98
CA ASP A 64 -0.80 -6.40 18.94
C ASP A 64 0.28 -7.42 18.62
N GLU A 65 1.30 -7.03 17.88
CA GLU A 65 2.39 -7.91 17.45
C GLU A 65 1.93 -9.14 16.64
N LEU A 66 0.64 -9.23 16.33
CA LEU A 66 0.03 -10.37 15.64
C LEU A 66 -0.63 -10.02 14.31
N HIS A 67 -1.00 -8.77 14.12
CA HIS A 67 -1.78 -8.35 12.96
C HIS A 67 -1.05 -7.28 12.15
N VAL A 68 -1.11 -7.41 10.83
CA VAL A 68 -0.71 -6.35 9.91
C VAL A 68 -1.95 -5.88 9.19
N ILE A 69 -2.19 -4.57 9.23
CA ILE A 69 -3.37 -3.96 8.63
C ILE A 69 -2.92 -3.04 7.49
N ILE A 70 -3.36 -3.36 6.28
CA ILE A 70 -3.13 -2.52 5.12
C ILE A 70 -4.08 -1.32 5.23
N GLN A 71 -3.52 -0.13 5.38
CA GLN A 71 -4.29 1.08 5.65
C GLN A 71 -4.22 2.13 4.55
N HIS A 72 -3.23 2.04 3.66
CA HIS A 72 -3.11 2.94 2.51
C HIS A 72 -2.68 2.13 1.30
N VAL A 73 -3.40 2.31 0.19
CA VAL A 73 -3.03 1.78 -1.12
C VAL A 73 -3.30 2.89 -2.13
N SER A 74 -2.29 3.31 -2.85
CA SER A 74 -2.46 4.36 -3.84
C SER A 74 -1.60 4.10 -5.06
N VAL A 75 -2.16 4.33 -6.23
CA VAL A 75 -1.45 4.20 -7.51
C VAL A 75 -1.59 5.52 -8.24
N ASN A 76 -0.48 5.99 -8.82
CA ASN A 76 -0.50 7.19 -9.64
C ASN A 76 -1.60 7.05 -10.71
N PRO A 77 -2.49 8.05 -10.88
CA PRO A 77 -3.58 7.96 -11.85
C PRO A 77 -3.13 7.61 -13.27
N SER A 78 -1.93 8.01 -13.67
CA SER A 78 -1.38 7.69 -14.99
C SER A 78 -1.10 6.20 -15.18
N HIS A 79 -1.07 5.43 -14.10
CA HIS A 79 -0.73 4.01 -14.13
C HIS A 79 -1.83 3.12 -13.56
N ARG A 80 -3.05 3.64 -13.41
CA ARG A 80 -4.18 2.85 -12.94
C ARG A 80 -4.59 1.83 -14.01
N ASN A 81 -5.21 0.74 -13.55
CA ASN A 81 -5.64 -0.38 -14.39
C ASN A 81 -4.48 -1.16 -15.02
N THR A 82 -3.28 -1.02 -14.44
CA THR A 82 -2.10 -1.78 -14.87
C THR A 82 -1.76 -2.94 -13.94
N GLY A 83 -2.57 -3.13 -12.88
CA GLY A 83 -2.35 -4.20 -11.91
C GLY A 83 -1.37 -3.88 -10.81
N ILE A 84 -0.86 -2.65 -10.73
CA ILE A 84 0.12 -2.25 -9.71
C ILE A 84 -0.46 -2.39 -8.30
N GLY A 85 -1.69 -1.91 -8.09
CA GLY A 85 -2.33 -2.01 -6.76
C GLY A 85 -2.43 -3.44 -6.27
N ARG A 86 -2.89 -4.34 -7.15
CA ARG A 86 -2.98 -5.77 -6.83
C ARG A 86 -1.60 -6.37 -6.56
N THR A 87 -0.63 -6.02 -7.38
CA THR A 87 0.75 -6.51 -7.20
C THR A 87 1.32 -6.08 -5.86
N MET A 88 1.10 -4.81 -5.47
CA MET A 88 1.55 -4.31 -4.17
C MET A 88 0.89 -5.05 -3.02
N VAL A 89 -0.42 -5.27 -3.07
CA VAL A 89 -1.15 -6.02 -2.03
C VAL A 89 -0.59 -7.43 -1.91
N ASN A 90 -0.38 -8.11 -3.02
CA ASN A 90 0.14 -9.48 -3.01
C ASN A 90 1.57 -9.55 -2.48
N GLU A 91 2.41 -8.57 -2.82
CA GLU A 91 3.78 -8.50 -2.29
C GLU A 91 3.79 -8.25 -0.78
N VAL A 92 2.92 -7.38 -0.29
CA VAL A 92 2.80 -7.12 1.15
C VAL A 92 2.31 -8.37 1.88
N LYS A 93 1.33 -9.06 1.34
CA LYS A 93 0.87 -10.34 1.92
C LYS A 93 2.04 -11.32 2.02
N ARG A 94 2.82 -11.44 0.96
CA ARG A 94 3.98 -12.33 0.94
C ARG A 94 5.02 -11.96 2.00
N LEU A 95 5.27 -10.65 2.19
CA LEU A 95 6.24 -10.16 3.16
C LEU A 95 5.84 -10.45 4.61
N TYR A 96 4.55 -10.35 4.92
CA TYR A 96 4.10 -10.33 6.31
C TYR A 96 3.36 -11.58 6.76
N GLN A 97 2.79 -12.36 5.84
CA GLN A 97 1.89 -13.47 6.19
C GLN A 97 2.51 -14.59 7.01
N ASN A 98 3.82 -14.75 6.96
CA ASN A 98 4.51 -15.79 7.72
C ASN A 98 4.56 -15.50 9.22
N LYS A 99 4.40 -14.23 9.58
CA LYS A 99 4.54 -13.78 10.97
C LYS A 99 3.25 -13.14 11.49
N TYR A 100 2.42 -12.61 10.62
CA TYR A 100 1.25 -11.82 10.98
C TYR A 100 0.01 -12.30 10.24
N ALA A 101 -1.16 -12.10 10.85
CA ALA A 101 -2.43 -12.17 10.13
C ALA A 101 -2.60 -10.84 9.38
N VAL A 102 -2.77 -10.91 8.06
CA VAL A 102 -2.88 -9.72 7.21
C VAL A 102 -4.35 -9.41 6.97
N SER A 103 -4.74 -8.17 7.23
CA SER A 103 -6.08 -7.66 6.98
C SER A 103 -6.01 -6.24 6.45
N THR A 104 -7.16 -5.58 6.31
CA THR A 104 -7.23 -4.22 5.79
C THR A 104 -8.17 -3.36 6.62
N THR A 105 -8.06 -2.04 6.46
CA THR A 105 -9.09 -1.12 6.93
C THR A 105 -10.35 -1.32 6.10
N ASP A 106 -11.49 -0.86 6.61
CA ASP A 106 -12.78 -0.97 5.92
C ASP A 106 -12.76 -0.32 4.54
N GLU A 107 -12.06 0.80 4.40
CA GLU A 107 -11.93 1.52 3.14
C GLU A 107 -11.30 0.70 2.03
N ILE A 108 -10.38 -0.19 2.39
CA ILE A 108 -9.60 -0.97 1.43
C ILE A 108 -10.16 -2.37 1.27
N GLU A 109 -11.09 -2.77 2.13
CA GLU A 109 -11.60 -4.14 2.19
C GLU A 109 -12.10 -4.65 0.84
N ASP A 110 -12.92 -3.88 0.15
CA ASP A 110 -13.46 -4.29 -1.15
C ASP A 110 -12.36 -4.51 -2.17
N PHE A 111 -11.39 -3.61 -2.22
CA PHE A 111 -10.25 -3.73 -3.12
C PHE A 111 -9.41 -4.97 -2.77
N TYR A 112 -9.19 -5.19 -1.49
CA TYR A 112 -8.41 -6.33 -1.01
C TYR A 112 -9.06 -7.66 -1.43
N HIS A 113 -10.38 -7.77 -1.27
CA HIS A 113 -11.10 -8.97 -1.69
C HIS A 113 -11.07 -9.15 -3.20
N LYS A 114 -11.17 -8.08 -3.97
CA LYS A 114 -11.03 -8.14 -5.42
C LYS A 114 -9.64 -8.63 -5.84
N CYS A 115 -8.61 -8.26 -5.13
CA CYS A 115 -7.26 -8.76 -5.40
C CYS A 115 -7.19 -10.27 -5.22
N ALA A 116 -7.79 -10.79 -4.17
CA ALA A 116 -7.84 -12.23 -3.91
C ALA A 116 -8.65 -12.96 -4.98
N GLU A 117 -9.82 -12.43 -5.34
CA GLU A 117 -10.67 -13.01 -6.38
C GLU A 117 -9.97 -13.06 -7.73
N VAL A 118 -9.32 -11.96 -8.10
CA VAL A 118 -8.59 -11.88 -9.37
C VAL A 118 -7.41 -12.85 -9.37
N GLU A 119 -6.73 -13.00 -8.25
CA GLU A 119 -5.63 -13.95 -8.11
C GLU A 119 -6.14 -15.37 -8.34
N ASP A 120 -7.25 -15.75 -7.70
CA ASP A 120 -7.87 -17.05 -7.88
C ASP A 120 -8.31 -17.26 -9.33
N THR A 121 -8.94 -16.24 -9.92
CA THR A 121 -9.37 -16.27 -11.31
C THR A 121 -8.18 -16.37 -12.26
N THR A 122 -7.08 -15.70 -11.95
CA THR A 122 -5.86 -15.76 -12.76
C THR A 122 -5.30 -17.17 -12.79
N ILE A 123 -5.30 -17.86 -11.66
CA ILE A 123 -4.88 -19.25 -11.59
C ILE A 123 -5.75 -20.10 -12.52
N ASP A 124 -7.06 -19.91 -12.49
CA ASP A 124 -7.99 -20.63 -13.33
C ASP A 124 -7.85 -20.25 -14.80
N ALA A 125 -7.60 -18.98 -15.07
CA ALA A 125 -7.52 -18.47 -16.44
C ALA A 125 -6.24 -18.89 -17.15
N ASP A 126 -5.18 -19.13 -16.42
CA ASP A 126 -3.90 -19.57 -16.98
C ASP A 126 -3.89 -21.04 -17.37
N ASP A 127 -4.91 -21.74 -16.99
CA ASP A 127 -5.05 -23.18 -17.29
C ASP A 127 -5.44 -23.47 -18.75
#